data_d4df5dc29c224735ebd0c4b9687fac8d
#
_entry.id   d4df5dc29c224735ebd0c4b9687fac8d
#
_cell.length_a   1.000
_cell.length_b   1.000
_cell.length_c   1.000
_cell.angle_alpha   90.00
_cell.angle_beta   90.00
_cell.angle_gamma   90.00
#
_symmetry.space_group_name_H-M   'P 1'
#
loop_
_entity.id
_entity.type
_entity.pdbx_description
1 polymer ?
#
loop_
_entity_poly.entity_id
_entity_poly.type
_entity_poly.pdbx_seq_one_letter_code
_entity_poly.pdbx_strand_id
1 'polypeptide(L)'
;MKDRSKLLAGVLAAQVVLVVVLWLFNRVPSSASGPLLQLDTAQVDEVVVEGPREAKVTLRRSGDDWLVDGAFPAQSSKVRTLLEDLTKVVAGAPVATSAAAATRFRVSDQDFERRITLQGSGRKLARLYLGNSPGLKRVHARRDGDNEVYEIVFSTFDVPDTAGSWQDRDLLKMPVEEIEAITRGDLEMVRSAPVSPPPSSDPEAATGEPVAEWTGTLKGSPVKLKAGAASHLASLLANLTYEAALVGDAAGEAQ
;
A
#
# COMPACT_ATOMS: atom_id res chain seq x y z
N MET A 1 -26.71 -28.54 -65.35
CA MET A 1 -26.72 -28.69 -63.88
C MET A 1 -25.33 -28.97 -63.29
N LYS A 2 -24.43 -29.66 -63.97
CA LYS A 2 -23.07 -30.02 -63.49
C LYS A 2 -22.14 -28.82 -63.25
N ASP A 3 -22.30 -27.68 -63.94
CA ASP A 3 -21.40 -26.53 -63.78
C ASP A 3 -21.72 -25.65 -62.56
N ARG A 4 -23.02 -25.60 -62.16
CA ARG A 4 -23.43 -24.88 -60.96
C ARG A 4 -22.94 -25.57 -59.68
N SER A 5 -22.92 -26.92 -59.68
CA SER A 5 -22.40 -27.67 -58.53
C SER A 5 -20.89 -27.52 -58.36
N LYS A 6 -20.13 -27.42 -59.46
CA LYS A 6 -18.68 -27.14 -59.39
C LYS A 6 -18.40 -25.74 -58.87
N LEU A 7 -19.20 -24.76 -59.28
CA LEU A 7 -19.07 -23.36 -58.80
C LEU A 7 -19.40 -23.25 -57.32
N LEU A 8 -20.44 -23.92 -56.85
CA LEU A 8 -20.80 -23.99 -55.44
C LEU A 8 -19.73 -24.70 -54.59
N ALA A 9 -19.15 -25.78 -55.10
CA ALA A 9 -18.05 -26.48 -54.44
C ALA A 9 -16.79 -25.59 -54.34
N GLY A 10 -16.50 -24.78 -55.37
CA GLY A 10 -15.40 -23.84 -55.36
C GLY A 10 -15.59 -22.72 -54.34
N VAL A 11 -16.80 -22.18 -54.23
CA VAL A 11 -17.14 -21.14 -53.23
C VAL A 11 -17.03 -21.70 -51.82
N LEU A 12 -17.53 -22.91 -51.59
CA LEU A 12 -17.45 -23.59 -50.29
C LEU A 12 -15.97 -23.81 -49.89
N ALA A 13 -15.15 -24.29 -50.84
CA ALA A 13 -13.71 -24.48 -50.57
C ALA A 13 -13.01 -23.14 -50.22
N ALA A 14 -13.33 -22.07 -50.92
CA ALA A 14 -12.80 -20.75 -50.62
C ALA A 14 -13.24 -20.23 -49.21
N GLN A 15 -14.48 -20.49 -48.83
CA GLN A 15 -14.97 -20.13 -47.50
C GLN A 15 -14.28 -20.96 -46.40
N VAL A 16 -14.07 -22.25 -46.61
CA VAL A 16 -13.35 -23.09 -45.63
C VAL A 16 -11.89 -22.61 -45.49
N VAL A 17 -11.21 -22.29 -46.60
CA VAL A 17 -9.86 -21.75 -46.55
C VAL A 17 -9.85 -20.42 -45.80
N LEU A 18 -10.79 -19.50 -46.06
CA LEU A 18 -10.91 -18.24 -45.37
C LEU A 18 -11.12 -18.42 -43.85
N VAL A 19 -12.02 -19.35 -43.46
CA VAL A 19 -12.26 -19.65 -42.04
C VAL A 19 -11.00 -20.24 -41.39
N VAL A 20 -10.29 -21.14 -42.06
CA VAL A 20 -9.03 -21.70 -41.54
C VAL A 20 -7.95 -20.63 -41.41
N VAL A 21 -7.82 -19.75 -42.40
CA VAL A 21 -6.88 -18.61 -42.36
C VAL A 21 -7.24 -17.69 -41.22
N LEU A 22 -8.50 -17.27 -41.11
CA LEU A 22 -8.94 -16.41 -39.99
C LEU A 22 -8.77 -17.12 -38.63
N TRP A 23 -9.00 -18.42 -38.55
CA TRP A 23 -8.79 -19.21 -37.32
C TRP A 23 -7.30 -19.31 -36.95
N LEU A 24 -6.39 -19.46 -37.95
CA LEU A 24 -4.95 -19.45 -37.72
C LEU A 24 -4.43 -18.05 -37.31
N PHE A 25 -4.94 -17.00 -37.93
CA PHE A 25 -4.59 -15.62 -37.56
C PHE A 25 -5.25 -15.17 -36.25
N ASN A 26 -6.41 -15.73 -35.90
CA ASN A 26 -7.14 -15.43 -34.67
C ASN A 26 -6.81 -16.39 -33.52
N ARG A 27 -5.82 -17.26 -33.67
CA ARG A 27 -5.16 -17.91 -32.55
C ARG A 27 -4.38 -16.82 -31.80
N VAL A 28 -5.12 -16.05 -31.00
CA VAL A 28 -4.52 -15.39 -29.84
C VAL A 28 -3.93 -16.55 -29.02
N PRO A 29 -2.61 -16.60 -28.82
CA PRO A 29 -2.05 -17.58 -27.92
C PRO A 29 -2.86 -17.43 -26.63
N SER A 30 -3.51 -18.50 -26.18
CA SER A 30 -4.05 -18.53 -24.82
C SER A 30 -2.87 -18.27 -23.93
N SER A 31 -2.70 -17.02 -23.53
CA SER A 31 -1.65 -16.63 -22.59
C SER A 31 -1.93 -17.49 -21.37
N ALA A 32 -1.07 -18.46 -21.14
CA ALA A 32 -1.19 -19.33 -19.99
C ALA A 32 -1.35 -18.39 -18.78
N SER A 33 -2.45 -18.55 -18.04
CA SER A 33 -2.70 -17.77 -16.85
C SER A 33 -1.47 -17.92 -15.95
N GLY A 34 -0.72 -16.85 -15.81
CA GLY A 34 0.52 -16.83 -15.05
C GLY A 34 0.66 -15.51 -14.31
N PRO A 35 1.62 -15.38 -13.41
CA PRO A 35 1.85 -14.12 -12.70
C PRO A 35 2.12 -13.01 -13.73
N LEU A 36 1.44 -11.87 -13.56
CA LEU A 36 1.62 -10.71 -14.44
C LEU A 36 3.07 -10.19 -14.38
N LEU A 37 3.66 -10.21 -13.20
CA LEU A 37 5.06 -9.84 -12.97
C LEU A 37 5.82 -11.05 -12.43
N GLN A 38 6.97 -11.36 -13.04
CA GLN A 38 7.94 -12.30 -12.49
C GLN A 38 8.92 -11.50 -11.64
N LEU A 39 8.63 -11.38 -10.36
CA LEU A 39 9.34 -10.50 -9.44
C LEU A 39 9.81 -11.30 -8.22
N ASP A 40 11.10 -11.18 -7.91
CA ASP A 40 11.64 -11.55 -6.61
C ASP A 40 11.61 -10.30 -5.71
N THR A 41 10.71 -10.30 -4.74
CA THR A 41 10.50 -9.16 -3.83
C THR A 41 11.73 -8.87 -2.96
N ALA A 42 12.61 -9.86 -2.75
CA ALA A 42 13.84 -9.68 -1.98
C ALA A 42 14.85 -8.78 -2.72
N GLN A 43 14.80 -8.75 -4.04
CA GLN A 43 15.69 -7.91 -4.85
C GLN A 43 15.20 -6.46 -5.01
N VAL A 44 13.98 -6.16 -4.56
CA VAL A 44 13.44 -4.79 -4.67
C VAL A 44 13.98 -3.95 -3.51
N ASP A 45 14.68 -2.89 -3.84
CA ASP A 45 15.20 -1.89 -2.90
C ASP A 45 14.56 -0.50 -3.07
N GLU A 46 13.89 -0.26 -4.20
CA GLU A 46 13.16 0.98 -4.43
C GLU A 46 11.84 0.72 -5.16
N VAL A 47 10.78 1.37 -4.68
CA VAL A 47 9.45 1.41 -5.31
C VAL A 47 9.10 2.85 -5.60
N VAL A 48 8.88 3.18 -6.87
CA VAL A 48 8.42 4.51 -7.29
C VAL A 48 6.98 4.39 -7.75
N VAL A 49 6.10 5.13 -7.10
CA VAL A 49 4.69 5.25 -7.48
C VAL A 49 4.46 6.64 -8.04
N GLU A 50 3.95 6.69 -9.26
CA GLU A 50 3.62 7.93 -9.94
C GLU A 50 2.11 7.94 -10.24
N GLY A 51 1.49 9.07 -10.02
CA GLY A 51 0.08 9.32 -10.29
C GLY A 51 -0.13 10.41 -11.34
N PRO A 52 -1.39 10.80 -11.58
CA PRO A 52 -1.72 11.95 -12.42
C PRO A 52 -1.12 13.24 -11.86
N ARG A 53 -0.94 14.26 -12.74
CA ARG A 53 -0.48 15.60 -12.34
C ARG A 53 0.88 15.61 -11.64
N GLU A 54 1.80 14.76 -12.12
CA GLU A 54 3.18 14.67 -11.59
C GLU A 54 3.28 14.23 -10.11
N ALA A 55 2.19 13.72 -9.55
CA ALA A 55 2.25 13.12 -8.22
C ALA A 55 3.24 11.96 -8.24
N LYS A 56 4.14 11.94 -7.27
CA LYS A 56 5.20 10.94 -7.17
C LYS A 56 5.58 10.70 -5.72
N VAL A 57 5.78 9.45 -5.37
CA VAL A 57 6.36 9.03 -4.10
C VAL A 57 7.40 7.95 -4.35
N THR A 58 8.50 8.02 -3.62
CA THR A 58 9.58 7.04 -3.70
C THR A 58 9.72 6.35 -2.36
N LEU A 59 9.63 5.03 -2.36
CA LEU A 59 9.84 4.20 -1.19
C LEU A 59 11.19 3.50 -1.34
N ARG A 60 12.10 3.68 -0.38
CA ARG A 60 13.43 3.07 -0.39
C ARG A 60 13.62 2.17 0.80
N ARG A 61 14.20 1.01 0.54
CA ARG A 61 14.56 0.07 1.59
C ARG A 61 15.77 0.58 2.37
N SER A 62 15.70 0.49 3.68
CA SER A 62 16.80 0.83 4.59
C SER A 62 16.92 -0.30 5.64
N GLY A 63 17.75 -1.29 5.36
CA GLY A 63 17.79 -2.53 6.15
C GLY A 63 16.49 -3.33 6.01
N ASP A 64 15.84 -3.59 7.13
CA ASP A 64 14.55 -4.29 7.18
C ASP A 64 13.34 -3.34 7.02
N ASP A 65 13.56 -2.03 7.08
CA ASP A 65 12.54 -1.00 7.01
C ASP A 65 12.51 -0.30 5.67
N TRP A 66 11.50 0.55 5.49
CA TRP A 66 11.32 1.37 4.31
C TRP A 66 11.22 2.84 4.69
N LEU A 67 11.73 3.71 3.82
CA LEU A 67 11.66 5.18 3.96
C LEU A 67 10.84 5.76 2.81
N VAL A 68 10.03 6.76 3.12
CA VAL A 68 9.33 7.59 2.14
C VAL A 68 10.26 8.74 1.74
N ASP A 69 10.46 8.91 0.44
CA ASP A 69 11.30 9.96 -0.17
C ASP A 69 12.72 10.05 0.44
N GLY A 70 13.18 8.91 0.97
CA GLY A 70 14.52 8.76 1.55
C GLY A 70 14.71 9.41 2.93
N ALA A 71 13.67 9.99 3.52
CA ALA A 71 13.80 10.77 4.76
C ALA A 71 12.91 10.27 5.90
N PHE A 72 11.70 9.79 5.62
CA PHE A 72 10.73 9.50 6.64
C PHE A 72 10.37 8.01 6.70
N PRO A 73 10.24 7.41 7.90
CA PRO A 73 9.83 6.02 8.02
C PRO A 73 8.50 5.74 7.32
N ALA A 74 8.51 4.73 6.46
CA ALA A 74 7.31 4.21 5.82
C ALA A 74 6.67 3.12 6.68
N GLN A 75 5.37 2.93 6.52
CA GLN A 75 4.70 1.75 7.06
C GLN A 75 5.18 0.50 6.30
N SER A 76 6.27 -0.11 6.79
CA SER A 76 6.98 -1.21 6.12
C SER A 76 6.09 -2.41 5.81
N SER A 77 5.08 -2.69 6.66
CA SER A 77 4.07 -3.73 6.43
C SER A 77 3.25 -3.46 5.17
N LYS A 78 2.85 -2.21 4.94
CA LYS A 78 2.08 -1.81 3.75
C LYS A 78 2.90 -1.96 2.47
N VAL A 79 4.19 -1.61 2.51
CA VAL A 79 5.08 -1.78 1.35
C VAL A 79 5.27 -3.26 1.04
N ARG A 80 5.50 -4.10 2.06
CA ARG A 80 5.61 -5.56 1.87
C ARG A 80 4.34 -6.16 1.28
N THR A 81 3.17 -5.78 1.81
CA THR A 81 1.88 -6.23 1.28
C THR A 81 1.73 -5.85 -0.19
N LEU A 82 2.07 -4.61 -0.57
CA LEU A 82 2.04 -4.19 -1.98
C LEU A 82 2.92 -5.08 -2.85
N LEU A 83 4.18 -5.33 -2.44
CA LEU A 83 5.10 -6.17 -3.20
C LEU A 83 4.59 -7.61 -3.35
N GLU A 84 4.07 -8.19 -2.28
CA GLU A 84 3.45 -9.52 -2.31
C GLU A 84 2.24 -9.56 -3.24
N ASP A 85 1.36 -8.58 -3.15
CA ASP A 85 0.16 -8.55 -3.97
C ASP A 85 0.50 -8.40 -5.45
N LEU A 86 1.51 -7.60 -5.80
CA LEU A 86 2.01 -7.50 -7.17
C LEU A 86 2.53 -8.85 -7.72
N THR A 87 3.12 -9.71 -6.89
CA THR A 87 3.55 -11.06 -7.32
C THR A 87 2.38 -12.02 -7.51
N LYS A 88 1.28 -11.82 -6.77
CA LYS A 88 0.07 -12.66 -6.82
C LYS A 88 -0.86 -12.29 -7.98
N VAL A 89 -0.67 -11.13 -8.62
CA VAL A 89 -1.49 -10.71 -9.75
C VAL A 89 -1.33 -11.69 -10.90
N VAL A 90 -2.43 -12.30 -11.31
CA VAL A 90 -2.48 -13.22 -12.45
C VAL A 90 -3.01 -12.50 -13.67
N ALA A 91 -2.27 -12.59 -14.77
CA ALA A 91 -2.75 -12.15 -16.08
C ALA A 91 -3.67 -13.24 -16.68
N GLY A 92 -4.88 -12.85 -17.02
CA GLY A 92 -5.77 -13.65 -17.87
C GLY A 92 -5.47 -13.43 -19.35
N ALA A 93 -6.48 -13.67 -20.21
CA ALA A 93 -6.38 -13.24 -21.60
C ALA A 93 -6.35 -11.71 -21.70
N PRO A 94 -5.54 -11.13 -22.60
CA PRO A 94 -5.51 -9.69 -22.78
C PRO A 94 -6.85 -9.17 -23.30
N VAL A 95 -7.35 -8.10 -22.74
CA VAL A 95 -8.59 -7.44 -23.21
C VAL A 95 -8.36 -6.59 -24.45
N ALA A 96 -7.10 -6.23 -24.72
CA ALA A 96 -6.67 -5.54 -25.92
C ALA A 96 -5.15 -5.67 -26.13
N THR A 97 -4.70 -5.47 -27.40
CA THR A 97 -3.30 -5.68 -27.80
C THR A 97 -2.75 -4.53 -28.66
N SER A 98 -3.45 -3.40 -28.73
CA SER A 98 -3.04 -2.26 -29.56
C SER A 98 -2.59 -1.06 -28.73
N ALA A 99 -1.66 -0.27 -29.26
CA ALA A 99 -1.23 0.97 -28.64
C ALA A 99 -2.39 1.98 -28.42
N ALA A 100 -3.35 2.04 -29.35
CA ALA A 100 -4.54 2.87 -29.21
C ALA A 100 -5.42 2.44 -28.01
N ALA A 101 -5.46 1.14 -27.73
CA ALA A 101 -6.16 0.61 -26.57
C ALA A 101 -5.47 1.00 -25.26
N ALA A 102 -4.13 1.07 -25.23
CA ALA A 102 -3.40 1.51 -24.06
C ALA A 102 -3.79 2.94 -23.64
N THR A 103 -3.98 3.85 -24.57
CA THR A 103 -4.49 5.20 -24.27
C THR A 103 -5.94 5.17 -23.81
N ARG A 104 -6.82 4.40 -24.48
CA ARG A 104 -8.24 4.28 -24.09
C ARG A 104 -8.42 3.73 -22.68
N PHE A 105 -7.60 2.78 -22.27
CA PHE A 105 -7.62 2.18 -20.94
C PHE A 105 -6.78 2.93 -19.91
N ARG A 106 -6.13 4.03 -20.32
CA ARG A 106 -5.24 4.85 -19.47
C ARG A 106 -4.10 4.04 -18.87
N VAL A 107 -3.44 3.23 -19.68
CA VAL A 107 -2.27 2.43 -19.33
C VAL A 107 -1.10 2.71 -20.28
N SER A 108 -1.12 3.84 -20.98
CA SER A 108 -0.02 4.27 -21.83
C SER A 108 1.13 4.88 -21.02
N ASP A 109 2.28 5.14 -21.66
CA ASP A 109 3.44 5.72 -20.99
C ASP A 109 3.21 7.16 -20.52
N GLN A 110 2.23 7.86 -21.12
CA GLN A 110 1.94 9.27 -20.87
C GLN A 110 0.61 9.50 -20.18
N ASP A 111 -0.31 8.53 -20.27
CA ASP A 111 -1.63 8.61 -19.62
C ASP A 111 -1.91 7.33 -18.85
N PHE A 112 -1.90 7.44 -17.52
CA PHE A 112 -2.10 6.35 -16.57
C PHE A 112 -2.73 6.88 -15.26
N GLU A 113 -3.41 6.01 -14.53
CA GLU A 113 -3.88 6.33 -13.18
C GLU A 113 -2.75 6.12 -12.15
N ARG A 114 -1.95 5.07 -12.32
CA ARG A 114 -0.76 4.78 -11.52
C ARG A 114 0.31 4.15 -12.40
N ARG A 115 1.55 4.55 -12.16
CA ARG A 115 2.72 3.87 -12.69
C ARG A 115 3.59 3.41 -11.53
N ILE A 116 3.79 2.12 -11.43
CA ILE A 116 4.61 1.51 -10.38
C ILE A 116 5.90 1.06 -11.03
N THR A 117 7.02 1.60 -10.60
CA THR A 117 8.35 1.17 -11.03
C THR A 117 9.07 0.51 -9.86
N LEU A 118 9.49 -0.73 -10.05
CA LEU A 118 10.24 -1.51 -9.07
C LEU A 118 11.69 -1.55 -9.51
N GLN A 119 12.59 -1.19 -8.60
CA GLN A 119 14.03 -1.16 -8.85
C GLN A 119 14.77 -2.01 -7.82
N GLY A 120 15.93 -2.51 -8.23
CA GLY A 120 16.85 -3.23 -7.36
C GLY A 120 18.28 -3.04 -7.84
N SER A 121 19.20 -2.70 -6.93
CA SER A 121 20.60 -2.41 -7.23
C SER A 121 20.77 -1.36 -8.34
N GLY A 122 19.93 -0.32 -8.31
CA GLY A 122 19.94 0.78 -9.29
C GLY A 122 19.41 0.41 -10.68
N ARG A 123 18.82 -0.76 -10.87
CA ARG A 123 18.24 -1.21 -12.14
C ARG A 123 16.73 -1.39 -12.03
N LYS A 124 16.02 -1.06 -13.11
CA LYS A 124 14.59 -1.34 -13.22
C LYS A 124 14.38 -2.85 -13.32
N LEU A 125 13.67 -3.42 -12.34
CA LEU A 125 13.26 -4.82 -12.31
C LEU A 125 11.94 -5.03 -13.04
N ALA A 126 10.96 -4.15 -12.76
CA ALA A 126 9.66 -4.18 -13.40
C ALA A 126 9.03 -2.79 -13.43
N ARG A 127 8.08 -2.58 -14.36
CA ARG A 127 7.19 -1.42 -14.37
C ARG A 127 5.80 -1.85 -14.80
N LEU A 128 4.81 -1.37 -14.09
CA LEU A 128 3.40 -1.65 -14.31
C LEU A 128 2.62 -0.34 -14.41
N TYR A 129 1.79 -0.23 -15.44
CA TYR A 129 0.83 0.84 -15.59
C TYR A 129 -0.55 0.32 -15.17
N LEU A 130 -1.22 1.06 -14.32
CA LEU A 130 -2.59 0.82 -13.90
C LEU A 130 -3.46 1.95 -14.45
N GLY A 131 -4.57 1.62 -15.04
CA GLY A 131 -5.46 2.54 -15.69
C GLY A 131 -6.85 2.59 -15.06
N ASN A 132 -7.85 2.85 -15.88
CA ASN A 132 -9.23 2.93 -15.42
C ASN A 132 -9.74 1.58 -14.89
N SER A 133 -10.71 1.67 -13.97
CA SER A 133 -11.33 0.51 -13.35
C SER A 133 -12.60 0.12 -14.11
N PRO A 134 -12.71 -1.12 -14.61
CA PRO A 134 -13.95 -1.63 -15.20
C PRO A 134 -15.00 -2.02 -14.16
N GLY A 135 -14.62 -2.13 -12.89
CA GLY A 135 -15.52 -2.53 -11.82
C GLY A 135 -14.83 -2.63 -10.46
N LEU A 136 -15.56 -3.11 -9.47
CA LEU A 136 -15.05 -3.21 -8.10
C LEU A 136 -13.82 -4.12 -8.02
N LYS A 137 -12.74 -3.61 -7.40
CA LYS A 137 -11.45 -4.30 -7.22
C LYS A 137 -10.85 -4.84 -8.53
N ARG A 138 -11.15 -4.20 -9.66
CA ARG A 138 -10.56 -4.53 -10.95
C ARG A 138 -9.97 -3.28 -11.58
N VAL A 139 -8.87 -3.45 -12.28
CA VAL A 139 -8.19 -2.36 -12.98
C VAL A 139 -7.57 -2.89 -14.26
N HIS A 140 -7.54 -2.03 -15.29
CA HIS A 140 -6.75 -2.33 -16.47
C HIS A 140 -5.27 -2.13 -16.15
N ALA A 141 -4.44 -3.07 -16.61
CA ALA A 141 -3.01 -3.04 -16.37
C ALA A 141 -2.22 -3.38 -17.63
N ARG A 142 -1.05 -2.77 -17.80
CA ARG A 142 -0.10 -3.06 -18.87
C ARG A 142 1.31 -3.10 -18.29
N ARG A 143 2.09 -4.08 -18.70
CA ARG A 143 3.53 -4.13 -18.39
C ARG A 143 4.30 -3.17 -19.30
N ASP A 144 5.39 -2.65 -18.79
CA ASP A 144 6.33 -1.85 -19.58
C ASP A 144 6.89 -2.64 -20.77
N GLY A 145 6.87 -2.02 -21.94
CA GLY A 145 7.32 -2.66 -23.19
C GLY A 145 6.30 -3.54 -23.89
N ASP A 146 5.17 -3.87 -23.25
CA ASP A 146 4.10 -4.67 -23.86
C ASP A 146 3.02 -3.77 -24.48
N ASN A 147 2.31 -4.31 -25.48
CA ASN A 147 1.08 -3.70 -26.01
C ASN A 147 -0.19 -4.32 -25.43
N GLU A 148 -0.07 -5.42 -24.70
CA GLU A 148 -1.18 -6.17 -24.14
C GLU A 148 -1.70 -5.49 -22.89
N VAL A 149 -3.01 -5.25 -22.90
CA VAL A 149 -3.75 -4.71 -21.76
C VAL A 149 -4.52 -5.84 -21.10
N TYR A 150 -4.38 -5.96 -19.81
CA TYR A 150 -5.03 -6.99 -19.00
C TYR A 150 -6.04 -6.36 -18.05
N GLU A 151 -7.10 -7.08 -17.75
CA GLU A 151 -7.94 -6.80 -16.60
C GLU A 151 -7.46 -7.67 -15.44
N ILE A 152 -7.07 -7.03 -14.34
CA ILE A 152 -6.52 -7.69 -13.16
C ILE A 152 -7.35 -7.39 -11.91
N VAL A 153 -7.30 -8.30 -10.94
CA VAL A 153 -7.87 -8.08 -9.61
C VAL A 153 -6.85 -7.30 -8.79
N PHE A 154 -7.02 -6.00 -8.76
CA PHE A 154 -6.15 -5.07 -8.04
C PHE A 154 -6.87 -3.73 -7.86
N SER A 155 -6.40 -2.88 -6.96
CA SER A 155 -6.98 -1.56 -6.71
C SER A 155 -5.92 -0.46 -6.74
N THR A 156 -6.20 0.65 -7.41
CA THR A 156 -5.34 1.85 -7.37
C THR A 156 -5.30 2.49 -5.99
N PHE A 157 -6.29 2.23 -5.13
CA PHE A 157 -6.30 2.69 -3.73
C PHE A 157 -5.23 2.01 -2.87
N ASP A 158 -4.81 0.80 -3.25
CA ASP A 158 -3.74 0.07 -2.55
C ASP A 158 -2.35 0.63 -2.89
N VAL A 159 -2.28 1.53 -3.90
CA VAL A 159 -1.06 2.18 -4.38
C VAL A 159 -1.25 3.70 -4.43
N PRO A 160 -1.37 4.37 -3.29
CA PRO A 160 -1.50 5.83 -3.26
C PRO A 160 -0.21 6.51 -3.76
N ASP A 161 -0.39 7.64 -4.43
CA ASP A 161 0.67 8.45 -5.04
C ASP A 161 1.12 9.63 -4.16
N THR A 162 0.72 9.62 -2.89
CA THR A 162 1.05 10.66 -1.92
C THR A 162 1.93 10.12 -0.80
N ALA A 163 2.97 10.83 -0.42
CA ALA A 163 3.93 10.46 0.61
C ALA A 163 3.25 10.17 1.96
N GLY A 164 2.33 11.04 2.41
CA GLY A 164 1.62 10.89 3.67
C GLY A 164 0.79 9.60 3.81
N SER A 165 0.43 8.97 2.70
CA SER A 165 -0.29 7.69 2.70
C SER A 165 0.61 6.47 2.98
N TRP A 166 1.93 6.66 2.88
CA TRP A 166 2.92 5.62 3.13
C TRP A 166 3.66 5.81 4.45
N GLN A 167 3.61 7.00 5.04
CA GLN A 167 4.29 7.32 6.28
C GLN A 167 3.76 6.47 7.44
N ASP A 168 4.67 6.03 8.29
CA ASP A 168 4.32 5.36 9.55
C ASP A 168 3.90 6.40 10.58
N ARG A 169 2.61 6.59 10.75
CA ARG A 169 2.03 7.56 11.68
C ARG A 169 2.09 7.10 13.14
N ASP A 170 2.47 5.87 13.36
CA ASP A 170 2.46 5.24 14.67
C ASP A 170 3.81 5.37 15.40
N LEU A 171 4.78 6.08 14.82
CA LEU A 171 6.11 6.30 15.40
C LEU A 171 6.12 6.92 16.80
N LEU A 172 5.09 7.67 17.14
CA LEU A 172 4.94 8.30 18.46
C LEU A 172 4.12 7.44 19.43
N LYS A 173 3.53 6.35 18.95
CA LYS A 173 2.79 5.43 19.80
C LYS A 173 3.74 4.64 20.67
N MET A 174 3.38 4.50 21.93
CA MET A 174 4.09 3.67 22.89
C MET A 174 3.08 2.98 23.80
N PRO A 175 3.42 1.84 24.42
CA PRO A 175 2.59 1.25 25.45
C PRO A 175 2.38 2.24 26.60
N VAL A 176 1.13 2.40 27.05
CA VAL A 176 0.82 3.34 28.14
C VAL A 176 1.55 2.96 29.44
N GLU A 177 1.92 1.71 29.57
CA GLU A 177 2.65 1.14 30.69
C GLU A 177 4.09 1.65 30.77
N GLU A 178 4.68 2.04 29.64
CA GLU A 178 6.05 2.56 29.54
C GLU A 178 6.13 4.06 29.92
N ILE A 179 4.99 4.73 30.05
CA ILE A 179 4.97 6.13 30.51
C ILE A 179 5.10 6.16 32.04
N GLU A 180 6.30 6.43 32.52
CA GLU A 180 6.63 6.48 33.95
C GLU A 180 6.39 7.85 34.56
N ALA A 181 6.60 8.92 33.80
CA ALA A 181 6.44 10.29 34.26
C ALA A 181 5.92 11.21 33.15
N ILE A 182 5.16 12.22 33.55
CA ILE A 182 4.66 13.29 32.67
C ILE A 182 4.98 14.63 33.33
N THR A 183 5.77 15.46 32.64
CA THR A 183 6.16 16.78 33.11
C THR A 183 5.55 17.88 32.23
N ARG A 184 4.93 18.88 32.85
CA ARG A 184 4.44 20.08 32.16
C ARG A 184 4.76 21.32 32.97
N GLY A 185 5.77 22.08 32.55
CA GLY A 185 6.28 23.19 33.33
C GLY A 185 6.76 22.73 34.71
N ASP A 186 6.22 23.31 35.78
CA ASP A 186 6.56 22.94 37.16
C ASP A 186 5.73 21.78 37.73
N LEU A 187 4.78 21.23 36.95
CA LEU A 187 3.99 20.08 37.35
C LEU A 187 4.66 18.80 36.87
N GLU A 188 4.94 17.91 37.80
CA GLU A 188 5.45 16.57 37.55
C GLU A 188 4.44 15.54 38.06
N MET A 189 4.10 14.55 37.24
CA MET A 189 3.25 13.43 37.58
C MET A 189 4.06 12.15 37.37
N VAL A 190 4.20 11.36 38.42
CA VAL A 190 4.97 10.11 38.38
C VAL A 190 4.04 8.94 38.66
N ARG A 191 4.22 7.90 37.88
CA ARG A 191 3.48 6.64 38.03
C ARG A 191 4.15 5.79 39.11
N SER A 192 3.41 5.39 40.14
CA SER A 192 3.90 4.42 41.11
C SER A 192 3.87 3.00 40.53
N ALA A 193 4.78 2.17 40.99
CA ALA A 193 4.71 0.75 40.67
C ALA A 193 3.33 0.18 41.04
N PRO A 194 2.77 -0.75 40.24
CA PRO A 194 1.47 -1.34 40.55
C PRO A 194 1.51 -2.02 41.91
N VAL A 195 0.72 -1.52 42.85
CA VAL A 195 0.56 -2.14 44.14
C VAL A 195 -0.51 -3.20 44.03
N SER A 196 -0.13 -4.45 44.24
CA SER A 196 -1.13 -5.53 44.39
C SER A 196 -2.06 -5.18 45.52
N PRO A 197 -3.39 -5.24 45.33
CA PRO A 197 -4.32 -5.00 46.43
C PRO A 197 -4.03 -6.00 47.58
N PRO A 198 -4.12 -5.58 48.83
CA PRO A 198 -3.96 -6.51 49.94
C PRO A 198 -4.97 -7.67 49.83
N PRO A 199 -4.58 -8.87 50.20
CA PRO A 199 -5.46 -10.03 50.13
C PRO A 199 -6.74 -9.76 50.92
N SER A 200 -7.84 -9.48 50.21
CA SER A 200 -9.16 -9.35 50.82
C SER A 200 -9.74 -10.73 51.05
N SER A 201 -10.33 -10.94 52.22
CA SER A 201 -10.99 -12.18 52.55
C SER A 201 -12.33 -12.42 51.82
N ASP A 202 -12.62 -11.56 50.84
CA ASP A 202 -13.84 -11.63 50.04
C ASP A 202 -13.46 -12.10 48.60
N PRO A 203 -13.93 -13.29 48.17
CA PRO A 203 -13.54 -13.86 46.87
C PRO A 203 -13.98 -13.03 45.65
N GLU A 204 -14.97 -12.15 45.81
CA GLU A 204 -15.53 -11.33 44.74
C GLU A 204 -14.77 -9.99 44.56
N ALA A 205 -13.97 -9.58 45.56
CA ALA A 205 -13.14 -8.36 45.50
C ALA A 205 -11.73 -8.61 44.97
N ALA A 206 -11.34 -9.85 44.70
CA ALA A 206 -10.00 -10.23 44.26
C ALA A 206 -9.72 -10.07 42.73
N THR A 207 -10.69 -9.57 41.96
CA THR A 207 -10.58 -9.39 40.49
C THR A 207 -10.15 -7.97 40.06
N GLY A 208 -9.69 -7.13 40.99
CA GLY A 208 -9.11 -5.83 40.62
C GLY A 208 -7.75 -6.00 39.99
N GLU A 209 -7.62 -5.70 38.69
CA GLU A 209 -6.30 -5.55 38.06
C GLU A 209 -5.47 -4.52 38.82
N PRO A 210 -4.15 -4.73 39.03
CA PRO A 210 -3.28 -3.79 39.71
C PRO A 210 -3.30 -2.44 38.99
N VAL A 211 -3.97 -1.45 39.61
CA VAL A 211 -4.05 -0.09 39.04
C VAL A 211 -2.83 0.68 39.47
N ALA A 212 -2.03 1.12 38.51
CA ALA A 212 -0.92 2.02 38.79
C ALA A 212 -1.49 3.37 39.28
N GLU A 213 -1.01 3.85 40.41
CA GLU A 213 -1.42 5.11 41.02
C GLU A 213 -0.48 6.23 40.54
N TRP A 214 -1.04 7.41 40.23
CA TRP A 214 -0.27 8.56 39.85
C TRP A 214 -0.15 9.55 41.01
N THR A 215 1.08 9.99 41.30
CA THR A 215 1.36 11.04 42.28
C THR A 215 1.80 12.30 41.56
N GLY A 216 1.39 13.48 42.06
CA GLY A 216 1.73 14.76 41.44
C GLY A 216 2.52 15.65 42.39
N THR A 217 3.51 16.41 41.86
CA THR A 217 4.21 17.47 42.52
C THR A 217 4.13 18.75 41.69
N LEU A 218 3.93 19.89 42.34
CA LEU A 218 3.99 21.22 41.73
C LEU A 218 5.05 22.04 42.43
N LYS A 219 6.08 22.47 41.71
CA LYS A 219 7.26 23.16 42.29
C LYS A 219 7.86 22.39 43.48
N GLY A 220 7.93 21.09 43.39
CA GLY A 220 8.46 20.20 44.43
C GLY A 220 7.52 19.93 45.60
N SER A 221 6.32 20.52 45.65
CA SER A 221 5.32 20.28 46.70
C SER A 221 4.25 19.27 46.22
N PRO A 222 3.87 18.30 47.04
CA PRO A 222 2.85 17.33 46.68
C PRO A 222 1.51 18.00 46.37
N VAL A 223 0.83 17.59 45.29
CA VAL A 223 -0.49 18.09 44.92
C VAL A 223 -1.44 16.94 44.66
N LYS A 224 -2.70 17.12 45.00
CA LYS A 224 -3.74 16.13 44.78
C LYS A 224 -4.16 16.17 43.27
N LEU A 225 -3.94 15.10 42.58
CA LEU A 225 -4.42 14.95 41.21
C LEU A 225 -5.92 14.61 41.21
N LYS A 226 -6.62 15.09 40.17
CA LYS A 226 -7.98 14.64 39.92
C LYS A 226 -7.95 13.15 39.54
N ALA A 227 -8.82 12.36 40.12
CA ALA A 227 -8.90 10.94 39.85
C ALA A 227 -8.98 10.65 38.35
N GLY A 228 -8.13 9.76 37.86
CA GLY A 228 -8.06 9.36 36.45
C GLY A 228 -7.44 10.37 35.50
N ALA A 229 -7.17 11.61 35.90
CA ALA A 229 -6.69 12.65 34.99
C ALA A 229 -5.29 12.32 34.41
N ALA A 230 -4.37 11.85 35.26
CA ALA A 230 -3.04 11.47 34.82
C ALA A 230 -3.06 10.23 33.92
N SER A 231 -3.87 9.20 34.25
CA SER A 231 -4.05 8.01 33.41
C SER A 231 -4.66 8.37 32.07
N HIS A 232 -5.63 9.27 32.02
CA HIS A 232 -6.22 9.74 30.77
C HIS A 232 -5.17 10.51 29.92
N LEU A 233 -4.38 11.38 30.54
CA LEU A 233 -3.31 12.08 29.84
C LEU A 233 -2.23 11.12 29.31
N ALA A 234 -1.83 10.12 30.12
CA ALA A 234 -0.93 9.07 29.68
C ALA A 234 -1.48 8.32 28.47
N SER A 235 -2.77 7.94 28.47
CA SER A 235 -3.40 7.29 27.33
C SER A 235 -3.44 8.18 26.09
N LEU A 236 -3.64 9.48 26.20
CA LEU A 236 -3.56 10.41 25.09
C LEU A 236 -2.14 10.51 24.54
N LEU A 237 -1.13 10.61 25.40
CA LEU A 237 0.28 10.65 25.02
C LEU A 237 0.74 9.34 24.36
N ALA A 238 0.30 8.20 24.91
CA ALA A 238 0.60 6.87 24.36
C ALA A 238 0.07 6.66 22.93
N ASN A 239 -0.99 7.36 22.56
CA ASN A 239 -1.64 7.24 21.24
C ASN A 239 -1.39 8.46 20.33
N LEU A 240 -0.34 9.21 20.57
CA LEU A 240 0.01 10.32 19.70
C LEU A 240 0.32 9.84 18.28
N THR A 241 -0.28 10.50 17.32
CA THR A 241 0.05 10.35 15.89
C THR A 241 0.38 11.72 15.33
N TYR A 242 1.28 11.79 14.37
CA TYR A 242 1.49 13.05 13.65
C TYR A 242 0.58 13.10 12.40
N GLU A 243 0.21 14.30 12.00
CA GLU A 243 -0.65 14.51 10.83
C GLU A 243 0.16 14.49 9.53
N ALA A 244 1.31 15.14 9.52
CA ALA A 244 2.24 15.17 8.39
C ALA A 244 3.67 15.40 8.86
N ALA A 245 4.63 14.82 8.14
CA ALA A 245 6.05 15.14 8.32
C ALA A 245 6.43 16.31 7.40
N LEU A 246 7.08 17.31 7.96
CA LEU A 246 7.68 18.40 7.19
C LEU A 246 9.11 17.99 6.82
N VAL A 247 9.41 17.93 5.52
CA VAL A 247 10.73 17.61 4.99
C VAL A 247 11.25 18.82 4.21
N GLY A 248 12.45 19.27 4.52
CA GLY A 248 13.11 20.38 3.85
C GLY A 248 12.74 21.76 4.39
N ASP A 249 12.80 22.79 3.55
CA ASP A 249 12.65 24.20 3.92
C ASP A 249 11.31 24.57 4.59
N ALA A 250 10.29 23.74 4.43
CA ALA A 250 9.00 23.91 5.11
C ALA A 250 9.08 23.73 6.65
N ALA A 251 10.16 23.14 7.17
CA ALA A 251 10.37 23.02 8.62
C ALA A 251 10.66 24.37 9.31
N GLY A 252 11.01 25.41 8.55
CA GLY A 252 11.30 26.76 9.06
C GLY A 252 10.07 27.65 9.27
N GLU A 253 8.91 27.30 8.71
CA GLU A 253 7.68 28.13 8.77
C GLU A 253 6.71 27.73 9.90
N ALA A 254 7.01 26.67 10.65
CA ALA A 254 6.15 26.16 11.73
C ALA A 254 6.58 26.63 13.12
N GLN A 255 6.88 27.97 13.29
CA GLN A 255 7.10 28.60 14.58
C GLN A 255 5.90 29.42 15.00
#